data_2e7da7346bf4fdaa782c2fceb031a4f0
#
_entry.id   2e7da7346bf4fdaa782c2fceb031a4f0
#
_cell.length_a   1.000
_cell.length_b   1.000
_cell.length_c   1.000
_cell.angle_alpha   90.00
_cell.angle_beta   90.00
_cell.angle_gamma   90.00
#
_symmetry.space_group_name_H-M   'P 1'
#
loop_
_entity.id
_entity.type
_entity.pdbx_description
1 polymer ?
#
loop_
_entity_poly.entity_id
_entity_poly.type
_entity_poly.pdbx_seq_one_letter_code
_entity_poly.pdbx_strand_id
1 'polypeptide(L)'
;MSNQVKDIPEDFNPIKDCSHKILAISDTMEILNGKWKMSIIACLCYKPMRYSELLKEVKGISGKVLSRELKDLEMNELIDRLVLNTAPVAVEYRITEYGTSLKQLTNTIADWGFIHRQRIISGMKNRLT
;
A
#
# COMPACT_ATOMS: atom_id res chain seq x y z
N MET A 1 5.26 2.60 18.43
CA MET A 1 4.42 3.49 18.14
C MET A 1 4.70 4.44 17.14
N SER A 2 5.67 4.47 16.51
CA SER A 2 6.13 5.40 15.55
C SER A 2 5.30 5.46 14.29
N ASN A 3 4.31 4.62 14.15
CA ASN A 3 3.51 4.58 12.94
C ASN A 3 2.28 5.45 13.00
N GLN A 4 2.25 6.34 13.96
CA GLN A 4 1.11 7.22 14.11
C GLN A 4 1.09 8.26 13.01
N VAL A 5 -0.08 8.62 12.56
CA VAL A 5 -0.26 9.77 11.68
C VAL A 5 -0.02 11.02 12.50
N LYS A 6 0.86 11.90 12.03
CA LYS A 6 1.30 13.03 12.85
C LYS A 6 0.22 14.04 13.16
N ASP A 7 -0.81 14.13 12.32
CA ASP A 7 -1.81 15.17 12.43
C ASP A 7 -3.07 14.74 13.16
N ILE A 8 -3.02 13.63 13.89
CA ILE A 8 -4.19 13.18 14.65
C ILE A 8 -4.38 14.10 15.85
N PRO A 9 -5.56 14.72 16.01
CA PRO A 9 -5.84 15.55 17.16
C PRO A 9 -5.84 14.74 18.45
N GLU A 10 -5.55 15.39 19.57
CA GLU A 10 -5.51 14.72 20.87
C GLU A 10 -6.86 14.16 21.27
N ASP A 11 -7.93 14.83 20.89
CA ASP A 11 -9.28 14.40 21.22
C ASP A 11 -9.87 13.49 20.16
N PHE A 12 -9.06 12.99 19.24
CA PHE A 12 -9.51 12.16 18.16
C PHE A 12 -10.10 10.85 18.69
N ASN A 13 -11.33 10.59 18.31
CA ASN A 13 -11.99 9.34 18.65
C ASN A 13 -12.59 8.74 17.38
N PRO A 14 -11.84 7.83 16.73
CA PRO A 14 -12.26 7.34 15.42
C PRO A 14 -13.47 6.42 15.48
N ILE A 15 -13.78 5.86 16.66
CA ILE A 15 -14.82 4.86 16.73
C ILE A 15 -15.93 5.36 17.64
N LYS A 16 -16.56 6.46 17.21
CA LYS A 16 -17.71 6.92 17.94
C LYS A 16 -18.91 6.06 17.63
N ASP A 17 -19.11 5.77 16.38
CA ASP A 17 -20.21 4.95 15.96
C ASP A 17 -19.91 4.39 14.56
N CYS A 18 -20.84 3.58 14.06
CA CYS A 18 -20.67 2.92 12.78
C CYS A 18 -20.57 3.92 11.63
N SER A 19 -21.30 5.03 11.70
CA SER A 19 -21.31 6.02 10.63
C SER A 19 -19.95 6.66 10.44
N HIS A 20 -19.29 7.03 11.53
CA HIS A 20 -17.97 7.63 11.46
C HIS A 20 -16.93 6.65 10.92
N LYS A 21 -17.06 5.40 11.33
CA LYS A 21 -16.15 4.36 10.89
C LYS A 21 -16.31 4.11 9.39
N ILE A 22 -17.55 4.04 8.92
CA ILE A 22 -17.82 3.81 7.50
C ILE A 22 -17.28 4.96 6.66
N LEU A 23 -17.44 6.20 7.12
CA LEU A 23 -16.93 7.35 6.39
C LEU A 23 -15.41 7.29 6.27
N ALA A 24 -14.73 6.98 7.38
CA ALA A 24 -13.27 6.89 7.38
C ALA A 24 -12.77 5.78 6.45
N ILE A 25 -13.46 4.62 6.44
CA ILE A 25 -13.11 3.53 5.53
C ILE A 25 -13.31 3.98 4.08
N SER A 26 -14.42 4.65 3.82
CA SER A 26 -14.73 5.12 2.47
C SER A 26 -13.68 6.09 1.96
N ASP A 27 -13.27 7.04 2.81
CA ASP A 27 -12.21 7.98 2.45
C ASP A 27 -10.89 7.27 2.15
N THR A 28 -10.56 6.28 2.94
CA THR A 28 -9.35 5.48 2.74
C THR A 28 -9.39 4.74 1.41
N MET A 29 -10.51 4.10 1.12
CA MET A 29 -10.65 3.31 -0.10
C MET A 29 -10.70 4.18 -1.34
N GLU A 30 -11.06 5.45 -1.19
CA GLU A 30 -10.98 6.39 -2.30
C GLU A 30 -9.54 6.56 -2.77
N ILE A 31 -8.60 6.56 -1.83
CA ILE A 31 -7.18 6.75 -2.13
C ILE A 31 -6.50 5.43 -2.47
N LEU A 32 -6.88 4.36 -1.80
CA LEU A 32 -6.20 3.06 -1.90
C LEU A 32 -7.02 2.03 -2.70
N ASN A 33 -7.84 2.49 -3.61
CA ASN A 33 -8.71 1.60 -4.35
C ASN A 33 -7.92 0.67 -5.27
N GLY A 34 -8.57 -0.40 -5.67
CA GLY A 34 -8.01 -1.33 -6.63
C GLY A 34 -7.15 -2.40 -5.99
N LYS A 35 -6.56 -3.19 -6.87
CA LYS A 35 -5.84 -4.39 -6.46
C LYS A 35 -4.37 -4.12 -6.13
N TRP A 36 -3.80 -3.05 -6.71
CA TRP A 36 -2.35 -2.94 -6.79
C TRP A 36 -1.69 -1.91 -5.87
N LYS A 37 -2.44 -0.86 -5.46
CA LYS A 37 -1.83 0.26 -4.75
C LYS A 37 -1.16 -0.15 -3.44
N MET A 38 -1.82 -1.00 -2.65
CA MET A 38 -1.25 -1.43 -1.39
C MET A 38 0.00 -2.26 -1.58
N SER A 39 0.05 -3.07 -2.63
CA SER A 39 1.25 -3.85 -2.94
C SER A 39 2.43 -2.96 -3.32
N ILE A 40 2.17 -1.93 -4.09
CA ILE A 40 3.21 -0.98 -4.49
C ILE A 40 3.74 -0.24 -3.26
N ILE A 41 2.83 0.24 -2.41
CA ILE A 41 3.23 0.91 -1.16
C ILE A 41 4.06 -0.02 -0.28
N ALA A 42 3.64 -1.26 -0.15
CA ALA A 42 4.38 -2.24 0.64
C ALA A 42 5.80 -2.42 0.13
N CYS A 43 5.98 -2.49 -1.19
CA CYS A 43 7.31 -2.59 -1.79
C CYS A 43 8.17 -1.38 -1.44
N LEU A 44 7.60 -0.18 -1.58
CA LEU A 44 8.36 1.04 -1.36
C LEU A 44 8.62 1.32 0.12
N CYS A 45 7.89 0.67 1.02
CA CYS A 45 8.21 0.74 2.44
C CYS A 45 9.53 0.06 2.77
N TYR A 46 9.96 -0.90 1.93
CA TYR A 46 11.25 -1.56 2.15
C TYR A 46 12.42 -0.72 1.65
N LYS A 47 12.29 -0.17 0.45
CA LYS A 47 13.36 0.63 -0.14
C LYS A 47 12.84 1.35 -1.38
N PRO A 48 13.51 2.42 -1.81
CA PRO A 48 13.19 3.03 -3.10
C PRO A 48 13.40 2.02 -4.22
N MET A 49 12.58 2.10 -5.24
CA MET A 49 12.65 1.17 -6.37
C MET A 49 12.47 1.90 -7.68
N ARG A 50 13.13 1.38 -8.69
CA ARG A 50 12.92 1.83 -10.06
C ARG A 50 11.68 1.18 -10.63
N TYR A 51 11.15 1.78 -11.70
CA TYR A 51 9.98 1.25 -12.38
C TYR A 51 10.15 -0.24 -12.74
N SER A 52 11.31 -0.60 -13.30
CA SER A 52 11.55 -1.98 -13.71
C SER A 52 11.56 -2.94 -12.52
N GLU A 53 12.05 -2.48 -11.37
CA GLU A 53 12.04 -3.30 -10.17
C GLU A 53 10.62 -3.52 -9.66
N LEU A 54 9.81 -2.47 -9.67
CA LEU A 54 8.40 -2.58 -9.25
C LEU A 54 7.64 -3.50 -10.18
N LEU A 55 7.89 -3.41 -11.47
CA LEU A 55 7.24 -4.26 -12.45
C LEU A 55 7.53 -5.73 -12.20
N LYS A 56 8.73 -6.01 -11.69
CA LYS A 56 9.14 -7.37 -11.39
C LYS A 56 8.60 -7.84 -10.03
N GLU A 57 8.65 -6.97 -9.03
CA GLU A 57 8.24 -7.34 -7.68
C GLU A 57 6.73 -7.51 -7.54
N VAL A 58 5.96 -6.64 -8.18
CA VAL A 58 4.49 -6.71 -8.11
C VAL A 58 4.02 -7.66 -9.19
N LYS A 59 3.99 -8.93 -8.86
CA LYS A 59 3.75 -9.98 -9.85
C LYS A 59 2.38 -9.86 -10.47
N GLY A 60 2.35 -9.95 -11.78
CA GLY A 60 1.11 -9.92 -12.54
C GLY A 60 0.66 -8.55 -13.00
N ILE A 61 1.30 -7.48 -12.52
CA ILE A 61 0.91 -6.14 -12.94
C ILE A 61 1.47 -5.85 -14.34
N SER A 62 0.66 -5.21 -15.18
CA SER A 62 1.14 -4.77 -16.48
C SER A 62 1.80 -3.40 -16.36
N GLY A 63 2.64 -3.06 -17.36
CA GLY A 63 3.29 -1.75 -17.35
C GLY A 63 2.28 -0.61 -17.39
N LYS A 64 1.22 -0.77 -18.18
CA LYS A 64 0.18 0.26 -18.27
C LYS A 64 -0.49 0.50 -16.94
N VAL A 65 -0.83 -0.57 -16.22
CA VAL A 65 -1.49 -0.47 -14.93
C VAL A 65 -0.53 0.10 -13.89
N LEU A 66 0.72 -0.38 -13.88
CA LEU A 66 1.72 0.14 -12.94
C LEU A 66 1.91 1.64 -13.11
N SER A 67 2.03 2.11 -14.34
CA SER A 67 2.20 3.55 -14.61
C SER A 67 1.02 4.35 -14.07
N ARG A 68 -0.20 3.85 -14.27
CA ARG A 68 -1.40 4.53 -13.80
C ARG A 68 -1.45 4.56 -12.27
N GLU A 69 -1.16 3.43 -11.63
CA GLU A 69 -1.20 3.37 -10.18
C GLU A 69 -0.13 4.23 -9.54
N LEU A 70 1.06 4.25 -10.11
CA LEU A 70 2.14 5.11 -9.61
C LEU A 70 1.76 6.59 -9.71
N LYS A 71 1.13 6.97 -10.80
CA LYS A 71 0.69 8.36 -10.96
C LYS A 71 -0.35 8.74 -9.93
N ASP A 72 -1.31 7.87 -9.68
CA ASP A 72 -2.33 8.12 -8.66
C ASP A 72 -1.71 8.26 -7.26
N LEU A 73 -0.77 7.39 -6.93
CA LEU A 73 -0.10 7.45 -5.63
C LEU A 73 0.73 8.73 -5.48
N GLU A 74 1.37 9.13 -6.56
CA GLU A 74 2.14 10.38 -6.56
C GLU A 74 1.23 11.59 -6.38
N MET A 75 0.10 11.61 -7.06
CA MET A 75 -0.86 12.70 -6.95
C MET A 75 -1.44 12.83 -5.55
N ASN A 76 -1.54 11.73 -4.83
CA ASN A 76 -2.00 11.72 -3.45
C ASN A 76 -0.86 11.89 -2.45
N GLU A 77 0.33 12.22 -2.93
CA GLU A 77 1.50 12.55 -2.11
C GLU A 77 1.96 11.40 -1.23
N LEU A 78 1.66 10.18 -1.64
CA LEU A 78 2.11 8.99 -0.91
C LEU A 78 3.48 8.54 -1.37
N ILE A 79 3.84 8.84 -2.61
CA ILE A 79 5.16 8.51 -3.15
C ILE A 79 5.70 9.70 -3.94
N ASP A 80 7.01 9.72 -4.11
CA ASP A 80 7.70 10.69 -4.96
C ASP A 80 8.33 9.98 -6.14
N ARG A 81 8.36 10.68 -7.26
CA ARG A 81 9.03 10.21 -8.47
C ARG A 81 10.28 11.07 -8.66
N LEU A 82 11.45 10.44 -8.68
CA LEU A 82 12.71 11.13 -8.84
C LEU A 82 13.40 10.69 -10.11
N VAL A 83 13.86 11.67 -10.87
CA VAL A 83 14.70 11.41 -12.04
C VAL A 83 16.14 11.44 -11.58
N LEU A 84 16.82 10.30 -11.69
CA LEU A 84 18.21 10.18 -11.25
C LEU A 84 19.13 10.66 -12.38
N ASN A 85 20.13 11.45 -11.98
CA ASN A 85 21.10 11.96 -12.94
C ASN A 85 22.20 10.91 -13.17
N THR A 86 21.82 9.84 -13.84
CA THR A 86 22.73 8.74 -14.16
C THR A 86 22.84 8.58 -15.67
N ALA A 87 23.72 7.72 -16.14
CA ALA A 87 23.88 7.44 -17.56
C ALA A 87 23.69 5.94 -17.77
N PRO A 88 22.53 5.52 -18.29
CA PRO A 88 21.39 6.32 -18.74
C PRO A 88 20.58 6.88 -17.57
N VAL A 89 19.75 7.88 -17.90
CA VAL A 89 18.85 8.47 -16.92
C VAL A 89 17.87 7.40 -16.43
N ALA A 90 17.63 7.37 -15.13
CA ALA A 90 16.72 6.41 -14.51
C ALA A 90 15.68 7.14 -13.68
N VAL A 91 14.54 6.51 -13.48
CA VAL A 91 13.46 7.03 -12.65
C VAL A 91 13.31 6.12 -11.44
N GLU A 92 13.30 6.72 -10.26
CA GLU A 92 13.16 5.99 -9.01
C GLU A 92 11.94 6.51 -8.25
N TYR A 93 11.23 5.60 -7.61
CA TYR A 93 10.07 5.93 -6.78
C TYR A 93 10.42 5.70 -5.32
N ARG A 94 9.97 6.60 -4.47
CA ARG A 94 10.22 6.55 -3.03
C ARG A 94 8.94 6.83 -2.28
N ILE A 95 8.81 6.20 -1.11
CA ILE A 95 7.70 6.53 -0.23
C ILE A 95 7.97 7.89 0.42
N THR A 96 6.93 8.72 0.53
CA THR A 96 7.04 10.00 1.24
C THR A 96 6.91 9.76 2.73
N GLU A 97 7.19 10.79 3.54
CA GLU A 97 6.94 10.70 4.97
C GLU A 97 5.47 10.42 5.25
N TYR A 98 4.58 11.11 4.53
CA TYR A 98 3.16 10.85 4.67
C TYR A 98 2.81 9.42 4.28
N GLY A 99 3.41 8.91 3.21
CA GLY A 99 3.18 7.54 2.77
C GLY A 99 3.63 6.51 3.79
N THR A 100 4.65 6.79 4.59
CA THR A 100 5.10 5.84 5.61
C THR A 100 4.04 5.59 6.68
N SER A 101 3.05 6.48 6.80
CA SER A 101 1.95 6.26 7.72
C SER A 101 1.14 5.02 7.36
N LEU A 102 1.26 4.52 6.14
CA LEU A 102 0.56 3.32 5.68
C LEU A 102 1.34 2.03 5.95
N LYS A 103 2.56 2.14 6.47
CA LYS A 103 3.39 0.94 6.66
C LYS A 103 2.71 -0.08 7.56
N GLN A 104 2.19 0.36 8.69
CA GLN A 104 1.52 -0.54 9.61
C GLN A 104 0.25 -1.12 9.00
N LEU A 105 -0.47 -0.34 8.21
CA LEU A 105 -1.66 -0.84 7.54
C LEU A 105 -1.31 -1.93 6.54
N THR A 106 -0.24 -1.76 5.75
CA THR A 106 0.18 -2.80 4.82
C THR A 106 0.54 -4.08 5.56
N ASN A 107 1.21 -3.96 6.70
CA ASN A 107 1.58 -5.12 7.50
C ASN A 107 0.33 -5.83 8.04
N THR A 108 -0.64 -5.07 8.52
CA THR A 108 -1.89 -5.64 9.04
C THR A 108 -2.66 -6.38 7.96
N ILE A 109 -2.73 -5.79 6.77
CA ILE A 109 -3.40 -6.42 5.64
C ILE A 109 -2.68 -7.70 5.25
N ALA A 110 -1.35 -7.65 5.20
CA ALA A 110 -0.55 -8.83 4.85
C ALA A 110 -0.74 -9.96 5.87
N ASP A 111 -0.75 -9.63 7.15
CA ASP A 111 -0.95 -10.61 8.20
C ASP A 111 -2.33 -11.27 8.07
N TRP A 112 -3.34 -10.46 7.86
CA TRP A 112 -4.69 -10.99 7.69
C TRP A 112 -4.76 -11.92 6.48
N GLY A 113 -4.15 -11.51 5.37
CA GLY A 113 -4.15 -12.31 4.15
C GLY A 113 -3.40 -13.62 4.31
N PHE A 114 -2.28 -13.60 5.04
CA PHE A 114 -1.53 -14.81 5.31
C PHE A 114 -2.36 -15.80 6.12
N ILE A 115 -3.00 -15.35 7.17
CA ILE A 115 -3.85 -16.19 8.02
C ILE A 115 -5.01 -16.74 7.21
N HIS A 116 -5.62 -15.90 6.37
CA HIS A 116 -6.72 -16.31 5.52
C HIS A 116 -6.29 -17.43 4.56
N ARG A 117 -5.10 -17.29 3.96
CA ARG A 117 -4.57 -18.30 3.06
C ARG A 117 -4.36 -19.63 3.79
N GLN A 118 -3.85 -19.57 5.03
CA GLN A 118 -3.67 -20.78 5.82
C GLN A 118 -5.01 -21.45 6.12
N ARG A 119 -6.04 -20.68 6.39
CA ARG A 119 -7.37 -21.20 6.63
C ARG A 119 -7.90 -21.95 5.40
N ILE A 120 -7.70 -21.38 4.22
CA ILE A 120 -8.16 -22.02 2.97
C ILE A 120 -7.42 -23.33 2.73
N ILE A 121 -6.11 -23.33 2.92
CA ILE A 121 -5.29 -24.55 2.74
C ILE A 121 -5.75 -25.64 3.71
N SER A 122 -5.96 -25.29 4.97
CA SER A 122 -6.44 -26.25 5.98
C SER A 122 -7.81 -26.78 5.61
N GLY A 123 -8.70 -25.90 5.14
CA GLY A 123 -10.02 -26.33 4.71
C GLY A 123 -9.98 -27.31 3.55
N MET A 124 -9.07 -27.08 2.60
CA MET A 124 -8.89 -27.99 1.48
C MET A 124 -8.38 -29.33 1.95
N LYS A 125 -7.41 -29.36 2.86
CA LYS A 125 -6.89 -30.60 3.41
C LYS A 125 -7.99 -31.39 4.11
N ASN A 126 -8.81 -30.70 4.91
CA ASN A 126 -9.89 -31.36 5.63
C ASN A 126 -10.91 -31.97 4.68
N ARG A 127 -11.14 -31.31 3.55
CA ARG A 127 -12.10 -31.86 2.58
C ARG A 127 -11.55 -33.04 1.82
N LEU A 128 -10.24 -33.16 1.72
CA LEU A 128 -9.61 -34.28 1.02
C LEU A 128 -9.46 -35.50 1.90
N THR A 129 -9.58 -35.37 3.20
CA THR A 129 -9.55 -36.50 4.13
C THR A 129 -10.96 -36.91 4.51
#